data_ea6bcdf011605c17d1d2b69968bb28f7
#
_entry.id   ea6bcdf011605c17d1d2b69968bb28f7
#
_cell.length_a   1.000
_cell.length_b   1.000
_cell.length_c   1.000
_cell.angle_alpha   90.00
_cell.angle_beta   90.00
_cell.angle_gamma   90.00
#
_symmetry.space_group_name_H-M   'P 1'
#
loop_
_entity.id
_entity.type
_entity.pdbx_description
1 polymer ?
#
loop_
_entity_poly.entity_id
_entity_poly.type
_entity_poly.pdbx_seq_one_letter_code
_entity_poly.pdbx_strand_id
1 'polypeptide(L)'
;MPVYDFAVYSSDDGSLTLYHRRRILLPLKGMVFEGKRVTACYQIGRGGRDHGWTADSKCNKAVSVLVADAGIKPKKIDHWFVDFKNLRSVDLSKLDTSDAQHAGGLFCGCEHLEEVLMPAIGLPSAIRTACMFKLCRSLTSLDMAGCDLHSAVDLHRMFSECRKLEQVGASTWNIPRASDVNKMFFGCQNLHEDLRRWQLPHLALADDFNRNSPGILAPDCIELTQ
;
A
#
# COMPACT_ATOMS: atom_id res chain seq x y z
N MET A 1 26.58 -3.85 -18.28
CA MET A 1 25.90 -4.79 -17.38
C MET A 1 24.43 -4.41 -17.32
N PRO A 2 23.52 -5.37 -17.41
CA PRO A 2 22.09 -5.10 -17.29
C PRO A 2 21.74 -4.59 -15.89
N VAL A 3 20.68 -3.77 -15.82
CA VAL A 3 20.08 -3.31 -14.56
C VAL A 3 18.93 -4.26 -14.24
N TYR A 4 18.87 -4.73 -13.00
CA TYR A 4 17.82 -5.59 -12.49
C TYR A 4 17.10 -4.93 -11.31
N ASP A 5 15.78 -5.05 -11.33
CA ASP A 5 14.95 -4.83 -10.16
C ASP A 5 14.73 -6.19 -9.50
N PHE A 6 15.07 -6.30 -8.23
CA PHE A 6 14.95 -7.56 -7.50
C PHE A 6 14.72 -7.33 -6.00
N ALA A 7 14.12 -8.32 -5.35
CA ALA A 7 13.92 -8.34 -3.91
C ALA A 7 14.72 -9.48 -3.26
N VAL A 8 15.30 -9.22 -2.10
CA VAL A 8 16.02 -10.20 -1.29
C VAL A 8 15.33 -10.33 0.05
N TYR A 9 14.93 -11.54 0.40
CA TYR A 9 14.45 -11.88 1.74
C TYR A 9 15.58 -12.51 2.56
N SER A 10 15.79 -11.98 3.76
CA SER A 10 16.68 -12.56 4.77
C SER A 10 15.88 -12.98 6.00
N SER A 11 16.06 -14.23 6.41
CA SER A 11 15.49 -14.72 7.67
C SER A 11 16.31 -14.33 8.89
N ASP A 12 17.51 -13.76 8.72
CA ASP A 12 18.39 -13.37 9.83
C ASP A 12 17.74 -12.26 10.66
N ASP A 13 17.03 -11.34 9.99
CA ASP A 13 16.33 -10.21 10.60
C ASP A 13 14.87 -10.06 10.13
N GLY A 14 14.39 -10.98 9.29
CA GLY A 14 13.05 -10.93 8.73
C GLY A 14 12.83 -9.80 7.72
N SER A 15 13.89 -9.27 7.09
CA SER A 15 13.76 -8.18 6.12
C SER A 15 13.50 -8.67 4.71
N LEU A 16 12.62 -7.96 3.98
CA LEU A 16 12.47 -8.05 2.52
C LEU A 16 12.92 -6.72 1.91
N THR A 17 14.06 -6.72 1.21
CA THR A 17 14.66 -5.50 0.67
C THR A 17 14.66 -5.52 -0.86
N LEU A 18 14.18 -4.41 -1.46
CA LEU A 18 14.08 -4.22 -2.90
C LEU A 18 15.25 -3.39 -3.40
N TYR A 19 15.86 -3.85 -4.51
CA TYR A 19 17.07 -3.26 -5.10
C TYR A 19 16.90 -2.96 -6.58
N HIS A 20 17.57 -1.88 -7.04
CA HIS A 20 17.73 -1.49 -8.45
C HIS A 20 19.20 -1.41 -8.78
N ARG A 21 19.81 -2.51 -9.25
CA ARG A 21 21.27 -2.56 -9.41
C ARG A 21 21.75 -3.19 -10.71
N ARG A 22 22.91 -2.70 -11.18
CA ARG A 22 23.66 -3.36 -12.26
C ARG A 22 24.37 -4.59 -11.70
N ARG A 23 24.06 -5.77 -12.24
CA ARG A 23 24.68 -7.03 -11.83
C ARG A 23 24.79 -8.00 -13.00
N ILE A 24 25.72 -8.95 -12.87
CA ILE A 24 25.85 -10.08 -13.81
C ILE A 24 24.83 -11.16 -13.44
N LEU A 25 24.68 -11.43 -12.15
CA LEU A 25 23.77 -12.46 -11.60
C LEU A 25 23.03 -11.91 -10.38
N LEU A 26 21.81 -12.40 -10.17
CA LEU A 26 21.07 -12.15 -8.94
C LEU A 26 21.69 -12.94 -7.76
N PRO A 27 21.55 -12.45 -6.52
CA PRO A 27 22.00 -13.18 -5.34
C PRO A 27 21.33 -14.56 -5.23
N LEU A 28 22.12 -15.58 -4.93
CA LEU A 28 21.60 -16.95 -4.77
C LEU A 28 21.34 -17.25 -3.29
N LYS A 29 20.40 -18.16 -3.03
CA LYS A 29 20.10 -18.65 -1.67
C LYS A 29 21.37 -19.15 -1.00
N GLY A 30 21.58 -18.74 0.27
CA GLY A 30 22.74 -19.10 1.07
C GLY A 30 23.95 -18.17 0.93
N MET A 31 23.97 -17.30 -0.09
CA MET A 31 25.00 -16.26 -0.20
C MET A 31 24.80 -15.16 0.84
N VAL A 32 25.87 -14.43 1.13
CA VAL A 32 25.78 -13.15 1.88
C VAL A 32 25.68 -12.01 0.87
N PHE A 33 24.65 -11.18 1.01
CA PHE A 33 24.42 -9.99 0.20
C PHE A 33 24.07 -8.82 1.11
N GLU A 34 24.81 -7.71 0.98
CA GLU A 34 24.67 -6.54 1.86
C GLU A 34 24.73 -6.91 3.36
N GLY A 35 25.64 -7.82 3.71
CA GLY A 35 25.87 -8.26 5.09
C GLY A 35 24.84 -9.27 5.64
N LYS A 36 23.82 -9.64 4.86
CA LYS A 36 22.76 -10.56 5.29
C LYS A 36 22.76 -11.85 4.48
N ARG A 37 22.38 -12.96 5.10
CA ARG A 37 22.22 -14.23 4.39
C ARG A 37 20.96 -14.22 3.52
N VAL A 38 21.11 -14.51 2.24
CA VAL A 38 20.00 -14.61 1.29
C VAL A 38 19.20 -15.88 1.56
N THR A 39 17.98 -15.75 2.01
CA THR A 39 17.02 -16.84 2.17
C THR A 39 16.26 -17.10 0.88
N ALA A 40 15.86 -16.00 0.19
CA ALA A 40 15.24 -16.03 -1.14
C ALA A 40 15.55 -14.75 -1.90
N CYS A 41 15.56 -14.83 -3.23
CA CYS A 41 15.71 -13.68 -4.12
C CYS A 41 14.72 -13.79 -5.28
N TYR A 42 14.06 -12.67 -5.60
CA TYR A 42 13.01 -12.58 -6.60
C TYR A 42 13.28 -11.45 -7.57
N GLN A 43 13.17 -11.72 -8.86
CA GLN A 43 13.23 -10.66 -9.87
C GLN A 43 11.90 -9.91 -9.90
N ILE A 44 11.98 -8.57 -9.93
CA ILE A 44 10.81 -7.71 -10.10
C ILE A 44 10.63 -7.49 -11.59
N GLY A 45 9.56 -8.02 -12.17
CA GLY A 45 9.23 -7.81 -13.58
C GLY A 45 8.75 -6.37 -13.85
N ARG A 46 9.13 -5.78 -14.98
CA ARG A 46 8.68 -4.43 -15.39
C ARG A 46 7.16 -4.29 -15.46
N GLY A 47 6.41 -5.39 -15.64
CA GLY A 47 4.95 -5.43 -15.63
C GLY A 47 4.32 -5.54 -14.24
N GLY A 48 5.10 -5.75 -13.19
CA GLY A 48 4.61 -5.90 -11.82
C GLY A 48 3.80 -7.17 -11.54
N ARG A 49 3.75 -8.15 -12.47
CA ARG A 49 2.91 -9.35 -12.32
C ARG A 49 3.56 -10.51 -11.60
N ASP A 50 4.89 -10.60 -11.63
CA ASP A 50 5.63 -11.74 -11.07
C ASP A 50 6.59 -11.29 -9.97
N HIS A 51 6.03 -10.93 -8.84
CA HIS A 51 6.78 -10.72 -7.60
C HIS A 51 6.63 -11.99 -6.75
N GLY A 52 7.30 -13.05 -7.13
CA GLY A 52 7.17 -14.40 -6.54
C GLY A 52 7.19 -14.50 -5.01
N TRP A 53 7.50 -13.39 -4.30
CA TRP A 53 7.51 -13.38 -2.84
C TRP A 53 6.12 -13.47 -2.20
N THR A 54 5.04 -13.06 -2.87
CA THR A 54 3.68 -13.16 -2.32
C THR A 54 3.20 -14.60 -2.22
N ALA A 55 3.67 -15.47 -3.13
CA ALA A 55 3.36 -16.90 -3.12
C ALA A 55 4.33 -17.71 -2.25
N ASP A 56 5.48 -17.13 -1.83
CA ASP A 56 6.46 -17.83 -1.01
C ASP A 56 6.14 -17.65 0.48
N SER A 57 5.75 -18.74 1.13
CA SER A 57 5.46 -18.79 2.56
C SER A 57 6.62 -18.34 3.47
N LYS A 58 7.83 -18.20 2.94
CA LYS A 58 8.98 -17.67 3.68
C LYS A 58 8.93 -16.16 3.74
N CYS A 59 8.59 -15.50 2.61
CA CYS A 59 8.56 -14.05 2.52
C CYS A 59 7.38 -13.41 3.26
N ASN A 60 6.23 -14.08 3.35
CA ASN A 60 5.11 -13.56 4.13
C ASN A 60 5.37 -13.56 5.65
N LYS A 61 6.52 -14.07 6.09
CA LYS A 61 7.04 -13.94 7.46
C LYS A 61 7.87 -12.67 7.67
N ALA A 62 8.09 -11.86 6.62
CA ALA A 62 8.84 -10.63 6.74
C ALA A 62 8.22 -9.72 7.80
N VAL A 63 9.08 -9.10 8.60
CA VAL A 63 8.72 -8.13 9.64
C VAL A 63 8.95 -6.70 9.17
N SER A 64 9.81 -6.51 8.16
CA SER A 64 10.06 -5.22 7.54
C SER A 64 10.24 -5.30 6.03
N VAL A 65 9.87 -4.22 5.33
CA VAL A 65 10.12 -4.02 3.90
C VAL A 65 10.86 -2.70 3.72
N LEU A 66 11.89 -2.70 2.86
CA LEU A 66 12.68 -1.52 2.53
C LEU A 66 12.94 -1.46 1.03
N VAL A 67 12.74 -0.32 0.40
CA VAL A 67 13.26 0.01 -0.93
C VAL A 67 14.64 0.66 -0.76
N ALA A 68 15.70 -0.12 -0.98
CA ALA A 68 17.07 0.34 -0.73
C ALA A 68 17.55 1.35 -1.77
N ASP A 69 17.23 1.12 -3.04
CA ASP A 69 17.71 1.93 -4.15
C ASP A 69 16.55 2.64 -4.87
N ALA A 70 16.74 3.89 -5.29
CA ALA A 70 15.84 4.56 -6.21
C ALA A 70 15.91 3.93 -7.61
N GLY A 71 14.85 4.10 -8.42
CA GLY A 71 14.81 3.63 -9.81
C GLY A 71 13.92 2.40 -10.05
N ILE A 72 13.41 1.76 -9.01
CA ILE A 72 12.34 0.76 -9.15
C ILE A 72 11.06 1.50 -9.52
N LYS A 73 10.55 1.26 -10.74
CA LYS A 73 9.37 1.95 -11.29
C LYS A 73 8.34 0.94 -11.82
N PRO A 74 7.54 0.37 -10.94
CA PRO A 74 6.56 -0.64 -11.31
C PRO A 74 5.31 -0.01 -11.92
N LYS A 75 4.68 -0.70 -12.88
CA LYS A 75 3.36 -0.34 -13.40
C LYS A 75 2.22 -0.87 -12.52
N LYS A 76 2.51 -1.86 -11.67
CA LYS A 76 1.56 -2.51 -10.78
C LYS A 76 2.26 -2.87 -9.48
N ILE A 77 1.61 -2.54 -8.38
CA ILE A 77 2.04 -2.88 -7.01
C ILE A 77 0.91 -3.57 -6.24
N ASP A 78 -0.14 -3.98 -6.96
CA ASP A 78 -1.29 -4.65 -6.36
C ASP A 78 -0.87 -5.96 -5.68
N HIS A 79 -1.38 -6.17 -4.47
CA HIS A 79 -1.15 -7.37 -3.65
C HIS A 79 0.32 -7.68 -3.30
N TRP A 80 1.25 -6.73 -3.44
CA TRP A 80 2.67 -7.00 -3.19
C TRP A 80 2.95 -7.57 -1.78
N PHE A 81 2.20 -7.14 -0.78
CA PHE A 81 2.40 -7.55 0.62
C PHE A 81 1.10 -8.07 1.26
N VAL A 82 0.18 -8.59 0.44
CA VAL A 82 -1.09 -9.14 0.94
C VAL A 82 -0.83 -10.26 1.97
N ASP A 83 -1.55 -10.19 3.11
CA ASP A 83 -1.46 -11.17 4.21
C ASP A 83 -0.05 -11.37 4.81
N PHE A 84 0.80 -10.38 4.73
CA PHE A 84 2.07 -10.38 5.47
C PHE A 84 1.79 -10.13 6.97
N LYS A 85 1.33 -11.20 7.66
CA LYS A 85 0.83 -11.12 9.04
C LYS A 85 1.85 -10.61 10.06
N ASN A 86 3.14 -10.81 9.81
CA ASN A 86 4.20 -10.38 10.73
C ASN A 86 4.78 -9.00 10.38
N LEU A 87 4.37 -8.41 9.25
CA LEU A 87 4.89 -7.14 8.77
C LEU A 87 4.55 -6.01 9.74
N ARG A 88 5.57 -5.28 10.22
CA ARG A 88 5.44 -4.16 11.16
C ARG A 88 5.77 -2.83 10.52
N SER A 89 6.81 -2.78 9.68
CA SER A 89 7.26 -1.53 9.08
C SER A 89 7.54 -1.68 7.59
N VAL A 90 7.23 -0.63 6.83
CA VAL A 90 7.45 -0.56 5.39
C VAL A 90 8.00 0.80 5.03
N ASP A 91 9.12 0.83 4.31
CA ASP A 91 9.66 2.05 3.70
C ASP A 91 9.66 1.93 2.18
N LEU A 92 8.70 2.58 1.53
CA LEU A 92 8.58 2.72 0.08
C LEU A 92 9.01 4.11 -0.41
N SER A 93 9.63 4.93 0.44
CA SER A 93 9.94 6.34 0.11
C SER A 93 10.77 6.52 -1.17
N LYS A 94 11.57 5.52 -1.54
CA LYS A 94 12.38 5.51 -2.77
C LYS A 94 11.72 4.82 -3.97
N LEU A 95 10.51 4.28 -3.82
CA LEU A 95 9.78 3.66 -4.91
C LEU A 95 9.22 4.74 -5.85
N ASP A 96 9.48 4.65 -7.14
CA ASP A 96 8.83 5.52 -8.14
C ASP A 96 7.48 4.94 -8.54
N THR A 97 6.41 5.48 -7.96
CA THR A 97 5.04 5.06 -8.20
C THR A 97 4.32 5.83 -9.29
N SER A 98 5.03 6.72 -10.02
CA SER A 98 4.42 7.60 -11.02
C SER A 98 3.69 6.85 -12.15
N ASP A 99 4.13 5.63 -12.50
CA ASP A 99 3.49 4.79 -13.52
C ASP A 99 2.59 3.69 -12.94
N ALA A 100 2.44 3.62 -11.60
CA ALA A 100 1.68 2.57 -10.94
C ALA A 100 0.17 2.77 -11.14
N GLN A 101 -0.43 2.00 -12.03
CA GLN A 101 -1.87 2.06 -12.35
C GLN A 101 -2.73 1.24 -11.38
N HIS A 102 -2.16 0.25 -10.72
CA HIS A 102 -2.84 -0.65 -9.80
C HIS A 102 -2.06 -0.78 -8.49
N ALA A 103 -2.73 -0.45 -7.39
CA ALA A 103 -2.21 -0.56 -6.02
C ALA A 103 -3.22 -1.26 -5.08
N GLY A 104 -4.23 -1.92 -5.66
CA GLY A 104 -5.26 -2.61 -4.89
C GLY A 104 -4.67 -3.70 -4.00
N GLY A 105 -5.15 -3.79 -2.76
CA GLY A 105 -4.73 -4.82 -1.81
C GLY A 105 -3.26 -4.80 -1.42
N LEU A 106 -2.49 -3.72 -1.69
CA LEU A 106 -1.04 -3.64 -1.47
C LEU A 106 -0.62 -4.18 -0.10
N PHE A 107 -1.31 -3.78 0.97
CA PHE A 107 -1.09 -4.21 2.36
C PHE A 107 -2.32 -4.90 2.96
N CYS A 108 -3.25 -5.38 2.13
CA CYS A 108 -4.47 -6.02 2.63
C CYS A 108 -4.13 -7.18 3.57
N GLY A 109 -4.68 -7.16 4.79
CA GLY A 109 -4.45 -8.20 5.78
C GLY A 109 -3.12 -8.14 6.52
N CYS A 110 -2.35 -7.07 6.40
CA CYS A 110 -1.15 -6.83 7.22
C CYS A 110 -1.56 -6.38 8.64
N GLU A 111 -2.09 -7.31 9.44
CA GLU A 111 -2.76 -6.99 10.72
C GLU A 111 -1.84 -6.35 11.76
N HIS A 112 -0.53 -6.61 11.70
CA HIS A 112 0.48 -6.07 12.62
C HIS A 112 1.27 -4.89 12.05
N LEU A 113 0.89 -4.36 10.88
CA LEU A 113 1.56 -3.22 10.26
C LEU A 113 1.36 -1.97 11.12
N GLU A 114 2.46 -1.38 11.56
CA GLU A 114 2.50 -0.24 12.50
C GLU A 114 2.92 1.04 11.79
N GLU A 115 3.84 0.95 10.82
CA GLU A 115 4.45 2.10 10.15
C GLU A 115 4.58 1.88 8.64
N VAL A 116 4.20 2.90 7.86
CA VAL A 116 4.37 2.93 6.40
C VAL A 116 4.88 4.29 5.98
N LEU A 117 6.04 4.31 5.33
CA LEU A 117 6.54 5.48 4.60
C LEU A 117 6.17 5.34 3.13
N MET A 118 5.19 6.13 2.69
CA MET A 118 4.75 6.17 1.29
C MET A 118 5.68 7.05 0.43
N PRO A 119 5.75 6.80 -0.90
CA PRO A 119 6.43 7.73 -1.81
C PRO A 119 5.80 9.12 -1.77
N ALA A 120 6.63 10.17 -1.75
CA ALA A 120 6.15 11.56 -1.68
C ALA A 120 5.26 11.97 -2.87
N ILE A 121 5.45 11.36 -4.05
CA ILE A 121 4.62 11.61 -5.24
C ILE A 121 3.21 11.00 -5.11
N GLY A 122 2.99 10.11 -4.13
CA GLY A 122 1.72 9.38 -4.00
C GLY A 122 1.51 8.36 -5.11
N LEU A 123 0.29 8.32 -5.66
CA LEU A 123 -0.15 7.34 -6.66
C LEU A 123 -0.89 8.02 -7.82
N PRO A 124 -0.23 8.95 -8.57
CA PRO A 124 -0.91 9.82 -9.53
C PRO A 124 -1.57 9.09 -10.70
N SER A 125 -1.04 7.93 -11.08
CA SER A 125 -1.59 7.11 -12.16
C SER A 125 -2.51 5.98 -11.69
N ALA A 126 -2.68 5.80 -10.36
CA ALA A 126 -3.44 4.67 -9.85
C ALA A 126 -4.94 4.84 -10.09
N ILE A 127 -5.50 3.92 -10.85
CA ILE A 127 -6.94 3.84 -11.13
C ILE A 127 -7.64 3.00 -10.04
N ARG A 128 -6.95 1.97 -9.51
CA ARG A 128 -7.47 1.07 -8.48
C ARG A 128 -6.59 1.10 -7.24
N THR A 129 -7.18 1.53 -6.13
CA THR A 129 -6.57 1.54 -4.80
C THR A 129 -7.41 0.76 -3.79
N ALA A 130 -8.37 -0.02 -4.30
CA ALA A 130 -9.30 -0.81 -3.50
C ALA A 130 -8.57 -1.73 -2.50
N CYS A 131 -9.09 -1.80 -1.28
CA CYS A 131 -8.55 -2.67 -0.22
C CYS A 131 -7.07 -2.43 0.14
N MET A 132 -6.45 -1.30 -0.25
CA MET A 132 -5.01 -1.08 -0.15
C MET A 132 -4.46 -1.30 1.26
N PHE A 133 -5.16 -0.82 2.28
CA PHE A 133 -4.83 -0.98 3.71
C PHE A 133 -5.89 -1.76 4.49
N LYS A 134 -6.79 -2.47 3.79
CA LYS A 134 -7.86 -3.21 4.47
C LYS A 134 -7.28 -4.16 5.52
N LEU A 135 -7.86 -4.16 6.74
CA LEU A 135 -7.44 -5.00 7.87
C LEU A 135 -6.03 -4.68 8.43
N CYS A 136 -5.44 -3.51 8.16
CA CYS A 136 -4.23 -3.05 8.85
C CYS A 136 -4.59 -2.57 10.27
N ARG A 137 -4.92 -3.52 11.15
CA ARG A 137 -5.53 -3.24 12.46
C ARG A 137 -4.60 -2.55 13.45
N SER A 138 -3.29 -2.66 13.26
CA SER A 138 -2.28 -2.07 14.16
C SER A 138 -1.76 -0.71 13.68
N LEU A 139 -2.08 -0.31 12.43
CA LEU A 139 -1.65 0.96 11.86
C LEU A 139 -2.31 2.12 12.63
N THR A 140 -1.51 2.97 13.24
CA THR A 140 -1.98 4.11 14.06
C THR A 140 -1.99 5.41 13.29
N SER A 141 -1.00 5.61 12.43
CA SER A 141 -0.90 6.80 11.58
C SER A 141 -0.36 6.43 10.20
N LEU A 142 -0.80 7.17 9.21
CA LEU A 142 -0.34 7.04 7.83
C LEU A 142 -0.40 8.43 7.20
N ASP A 143 0.75 9.01 6.88
CA ASP A 143 0.75 10.31 6.22
C ASP A 143 0.54 10.13 4.71
N MET A 144 -0.65 10.46 4.27
CA MET A 144 -1.04 10.58 2.86
C MET A 144 -1.57 11.98 2.55
N ALA A 145 -1.29 12.96 3.41
CA ALA A 145 -1.66 14.34 3.14
C ALA A 145 -0.99 14.83 1.85
N GLY A 146 -1.80 15.38 0.94
CA GLY A 146 -1.32 15.79 -0.38
C GLY A 146 -0.95 14.66 -1.35
N CYS A 147 -1.20 13.40 -0.98
CA CYS A 147 -1.02 12.27 -1.90
C CYS A 147 -1.89 12.47 -3.14
N ASP A 148 -1.26 12.44 -4.31
CA ASP A 148 -1.98 12.55 -5.58
C ASP A 148 -2.74 11.28 -5.90
N LEU A 149 -4.05 11.35 -5.86
CA LEU A 149 -5.01 10.28 -6.19
C LEU A 149 -6.00 10.70 -7.28
N HIS A 150 -5.69 11.74 -8.06
CA HIS A 150 -6.63 12.30 -9.03
C HIS A 150 -7.15 11.31 -10.07
N SER A 151 -6.39 10.26 -10.37
CA SER A 151 -6.79 9.19 -11.30
C SER A 151 -7.63 8.09 -10.67
N ALA A 152 -7.75 8.07 -9.33
CA ALA A 152 -8.40 6.97 -8.62
C ALA A 152 -9.91 6.93 -8.91
N VAL A 153 -10.38 5.76 -9.33
CA VAL A 153 -11.79 5.47 -9.64
C VAL A 153 -12.39 4.55 -8.59
N ASP A 154 -11.62 3.53 -8.19
CA ASP A 154 -12.04 2.49 -7.28
C ASP A 154 -11.22 2.55 -6.00
N LEU A 155 -11.87 3.02 -4.91
CA LEU A 155 -11.31 3.15 -3.57
C LEU A 155 -12.07 2.28 -2.54
N HIS A 156 -12.89 1.31 -3.01
CA HIS A 156 -13.71 0.53 -2.09
C HIS A 156 -12.83 -0.16 -1.02
N ARG A 157 -13.29 -0.11 0.25
CA ARG A 157 -12.63 -0.73 1.40
C ARG A 157 -11.16 -0.34 1.61
N MET A 158 -10.71 0.82 1.07
CA MET A 158 -9.29 1.19 1.10
C MET A 158 -8.70 1.13 2.52
N PHE A 159 -9.44 1.59 3.54
CA PHE A 159 -9.05 1.57 4.95
C PHE A 159 -9.97 0.72 5.83
N SER A 160 -10.83 -0.11 5.23
CA SER A 160 -11.79 -0.90 5.99
C SER A 160 -11.11 -1.71 7.09
N GLU A 161 -11.63 -1.60 8.35
CA GLU A 161 -11.11 -2.27 9.53
C GLU A 161 -9.70 -1.83 9.99
N CYS A 162 -9.26 -0.62 9.63
CA CYS A 162 -8.08 0.02 10.22
C CYS A 162 -8.45 0.62 11.58
N ARG A 163 -8.67 -0.24 12.57
CA ARG A 163 -9.32 0.12 13.84
C ARG A 163 -8.54 1.12 14.69
N LYS A 164 -7.20 1.12 14.60
CA LYS A 164 -6.32 2.00 15.38
C LYS A 164 -5.90 3.26 14.63
N LEU A 165 -6.21 3.36 13.32
CA LEU A 165 -5.81 4.49 12.50
C LEU A 165 -6.49 5.77 13.00
N GLU A 166 -5.70 6.79 13.33
CA GLU A 166 -6.16 8.05 13.88
C GLU A 166 -6.21 9.17 12.84
N GLN A 167 -5.25 9.17 11.91
CA GLN A 167 -5.12 10.18 10.87
C GLN A 167 -4.58 9.57 9.57
N VAL A 168 -5.04 10.08 8.44
CA VAL A 168 -4.53 9.71 7.10
C VAL A 168 -4.36 10.93 6.18
N GLY A 169 -4.89 12.08 6.56
CA GLY A 169 -4.84 13.32 5.78
C GLY A 169 -5.79 13.32 4.58
N ALA A 170 -6.84 12.50 4.61
CA ALA A 170 -7.80 12.36 3.52
C ALA A 170 -8.57 13.66 3.22
N SER A 171 -8.70 14.56 4.19
CA SER A 171 -9.32 15.87 4.01
C SER A 171 -8.66 16.74 2.93
N THR A 172 -7.40 16.45 2.59
CA THR A 172 -6.62 17.20 1.57
C THR A 172 -6.72 16.57 0.17
N TRP A 173 -7.36 15.40 0.02
CA TRP A 173 -7.36 14.69 -1.26
C TRP A 173 -8.30 15.32 -2.27
N ASN A 174 -7.83 15.33 -3.53
CA ASN A 174 -8.62 15.61 -4.71
C ASN A 174 -8.81 14.32 -5.51
N ILE A 175 -10.03 13.76 -5.48
CA ILE A 175 -10.38 12.48 -6.10
C ILE A 175 -11.58 12.63 -7.06
N PRO A 176 -11.48 13.50 -8.08
CA PRO A 176 -12.64 13.87 -8.91
C PRO A 176 -13.20 12.70 -9.73
N ARG A 177 -12.44 11.63 -9.92
CA ARG A 177 -12.83 10.46 -10.70
C ARG A 177 -13.39 9.31 -9.86
N ALA A 178 -13.42 9.45 -8.54
CA ALA A 178 -13.89 8.40 -7.64
C ALA A 178 -15.35 8.06 -7.94
N SER A 179 -15.62 6.77 -8.21
CA SER A 179 -16.96 6.24 -8.46
C SER A 179 -17.37 5.19 -7.45
N ASP A 180 -16.42 4.49 -6.83
CA ASP A 180 -16.70 3.48 -5.80
C ASP A 180 -15.88 3.79 -4.54
N VAL A 181 -16.59 4.15 -3.48
CA VAL A 181 -16.06 4.37 -2.13
C VAL A 181 -16.74 3.48 -1.10
N ASN A 182 -17.40 2.40 -1.54
CA ASN A 182 -18.07 1.44 -0.65
C ASN A 182 -17.15 1.00 0.48
N LYS A 183 -17.63 1.15 1.73
CA LYS A 183 -16.92 0.69 2.93
C LYS A 183 -15.50 1.25 3.06
N MET A 184 -15.21 2.39 2.41
CA MET A 184 -13.84 2.92 2.36
C MET A 184 -13.24 3.07 3.75
N PHE A 185 -14.01 3.61 4.69
CA PHE A 185 -13.62 3.80 6.09
C PHE A 185 -14.42 2.93 7.07
N PHE A 186 -15.03 1.85 6.61
CA PHE A 186 -15.80 0.96 7.46
C PHE A 186 -14.97 0.43 8.64
N GLY A 187 -15.45 0.62 9.88
CA GLY A 187 -14.79 0.09 11.07
C GLY A 187 -13.48 0.80 11.48
N CYS A 188 -13.22 2.00 10.97
CA CYS A 188 -12.11 2.87 11.39
C CYS A 188 -12.49 3.63 12.67
N GLN A 189 -12.50 2.93 13.80
CA GLN A 189 -13.10 3.40 15.06
C GLN A 189 -12.43 4.65 15.63
N ASN A 190 -11.14 4.87 15.37
CA ASN A 190 -10.34 5.95 15.92
C ASN A 190 -10.03 7.05 14.88
N LEU A 191 -10.41 6.86 13.61
CA LEU A 191 -10.08 7.79 12.54
C LEU A 191 -10.96 9.05 12.61
N HIS A 192 -10.31 10.22 12.54
CA HIS A 192 -10.98 11.53 12.57
C HIS A 192 -10.61 12.32 11.31
N GLU A 193 -11.57 12.48 10.39
CA GLU A 193 -11.39 13.20 9.14
C GLU A 193 -12.63 14.02 8.79
N ASP A 194 -12.44 15.26 8.36
CA ASP A 194 -13.50 16.10 7.81
C ASP A 194 -13.47 16.06 6.29
N LEU A 195 -14.34 15.26 5.69
CA LEU A 195 -14.40 15.02 4.25
C LEU A 195 -15.55 15.80 3.56
N ARG A 196 -16.24 16.70 4.25
CA ARG A 196 -17.38 17.47 3.72
C ARG A 196 -17.02 18.30 2.48
N ARG A 197 -15.73 18.61 2.28
CA ARG A 197 -15.23 19.34 1.10
C ARG A 197 -14.99 18.49 -0.13
N TRP A 198 -15.07 17.16 -0.01
CA TRP A 198 -14.88 16.28 -1.16
C TRP A 198 -15.94 16.54 -2.23
N GLN A 199 -15.49 16.65 -3.47
CA GLN A 199 -16.35 16.72 -4.64
C GLN A 199 -16.26 15.40 -5.38
N LEU A 200 -17.37 14.66 -5.45
CA LEU A 200 -17.43 13.31 -6.03
C LEU A 200 -18.45 13.28 -7.19
N PRO A 201 -18.18 14.00 -8.30
CA PRO A 201 -19.17 14.16 -9.38
C PRO A 201 -19.51 12.85 -10.12
N HIS A 202 -18.70 11.82 -9.97
CA HIS A 202 -18.87 10.52 -10.60
C HIS A 202 -19.23 9.40 -9.61
N LEU A 203 -19.60 9.77 -8.39
CA LEU A 203 -19.92 8.80 -7.34
C LEU A 203 -21.11 7.91 -7.76
N ALA A 204 -20.91 6.60 -7.73
CA ALA A 204 -21.93 5.60 -8.01
C ALA A 204 -22.21 4.67 -6.83
N LEU A 205 -21.21 4.38 -6.01
CA LEU A 205 -21.28 3.41 -4.93
C LEU A 205 -20.64 3.95 -3.64
N ALA A 206 -21.41 4.02 -2.55
CA ALA A 206 -20.95 4.54 -1.25
C ALA A 206 -21.56 3.79 -0.04
N ASP A 207 -22.04 2.54 -0.23
CA ASP A 207 -22.67 1.77 0.83
C ASP A 207 -21.72 1.59 2.02
N ASP A 208 -22.24 1.80 3.25
CA ASP A 208 -21.48 1.65 4.48
C ASP A 208 -20.15 2.47 4.50
N PHE A 209 -20.07 3.58 3.77
CA PHE A 209 -18.84 4.37 3.57
C PHE A 209 -18.01 4.53 4.85
N ASN A 210 -18.64 5.00 5.92
CA ASN A 210 -18.02 5.23 7.24
C ASN A 210 -18.75 4.53 8.39
N ARG A 211 -19.50 3.46 8.11
CA ARG A 211 -20.20 2.69 9.16
C ARG A 211 -19.22 2.23 10.22
N ASN A 212 -19.55 2.41 11.50
CA ASN A 212 -18.69 2.15 12.66
C ASN A 212 -17.41 3.00 12.70
N SER A 213 -17.45 4.22 12.17
CA SER A 213 -16.35 5.19 12.13
C SER A 213 -16.84 6.58 12.51
N PRO A 214 -17.15 6.82 13.80
CA PRO A 214 -17.87 8.01 14.24
C PRO A 214 -17.13 9.33 14.05
N GLY A 215 -15.80 9.31 13.90
CA GLY A 215 -14.96 10.48 13.68
C GLY A 215 -14.89 10.96 12.23
N ILE A 216 -15.57 10.27 11.29
CA ILE A 216 -15.59 10.65 9.86
C ILE A 216 -16.81 11.53 9.58
N LEU A 217 -16.56 12.79 9.21
CA LEU A 217 -17.57 13.68 8.66
C LEU A 217 -17.62 13.49 7.14
N ALA A 218 -18.63 12.74 6.68
CA ALA A 218 -18.78 12.37 5.28
C ALA A 218 -19.17 13.57 4.39
N PRO A 219 -18.88 13.54 3.07
CA PRO A 219 -19.40 14.47 2.10
C PRO A 219 -20.94 14.46 2.04
N ASP A 220 -21.56 15.62 1.77
CA ASP A 220 -23.01 15.75 1.68
C ASP A 220 -23.67 14.87 0.59
N CYS A 221 -22.88 14.50 -0.44
CA CYS A 221 -23.35 13.63 -1.52
C CYS A 221 -23.43 12.14 -1.12
N ILE A 222 -22.98 11.77 0.08
CA ILE A 222 -23.06 10.40 0.59
C ILE A 222 -24.18 10.30 1.60
N GLU A 223 -25.26 9.61 1.23
CA GLU A 223 -26.31 9.23 2.16
C GLU A 223 -25.78 8.19 3.15
N LEU A 224 -25.71 8.55 4.42
CA LEU A 224 -25.25 7.63 5.45
C LEU A 224 -26.36 6.59 5.73
N THR A 225 -26.13 5.35 5.37
CA THR A 225 -26.95 4.23 5.84
C THR A 225 -26.71 4.04 7.35
N GLN A 226 -27.73 4.32 8.14
CA GLN A 226 -27.75 4.14 9.61
C GLN A 226 -27.65 2.67 10.02
#